data_74b89a099bc86d26846ee474d8cd45fd
#
_entry.id   74b89a099bc86d26846ee474d8cd45fd
#
_cell.length_a   1.000
_cell.length_b   1.000
_cell.length_c   1.000
_cell.angle_alpha   90.00
_cell.angle_beta   90.00
_cell.angle_gamma   90.00
#
_symmetry.space_group_name_H-M   'P 1'
#
loop_
_entity.id
_entity.type
_entity.pdbx_description
1 polymer ?
#
loop_
_entity_poly.entity_id
_entity_poly.type
_entity_poly.pdbx_seq_one_letter_code
_entity_poly.pdbx_strand_id
1 'polypeptide(L)'
;MNSTSSQTVNLVADIGGTNIRLAICHADNSIEKIETYQCANYSSLLEVIQYYIAQQSLKDKSINACLAIACPVDTGFISMTNLPWQFSQKELKQQLGLNSLSLINAYTAIAMAIPLLNDQQKVKIGQGEAITNKPIAVCGPGTGLGVANLIPVNDQWHCISGEGGHIDFAAVDELDIEILQYLKTLKKRVSFEQVLSGYGLEQIYQALVHINQAKKAQS
;
A
#
# COMPACT_ATOMS: atom_id res chain seq x y z
N MET A 1 5.15 1.81 46.78
CA MET A 1 4.37 1.29 45.64
C MET A 1 5.16 1.70 44.39
N ASN A 2 5.97 0.80 43.86
CA ASN A 2 6.69 1.07 42.63
C ASN A 2 5.68 0.99 41.47
N SER A 3 5.31 2.11 40.91
CA SER A 3 4.61 2.16 39.63
C SER A 3 5.60 1.69 38.54
N THR A 4 5.57 0.40 38.21
CA THR A 4 6.17 -0.06 36.96
C THR A 4 5.44 0.63 35.84
N SER A 5 6.03 1.71 35.29
CA SER A 5 5.54 2.29 34.04
C SER A 5 5.51 1.15 33.01
N SER A 6 4.34 0.71 32.61
CA SER A 6 4.20 -0.31 31.57
C SER A 6 4.88 0.24 30.32
N GLN A 7 5.96 -0.40 29.91
CA GLN A 7 6.72 0.00 28.73
C GLN A 7 5.78 -0.02 27.52
N THR A 8 5.59 1.14 26.89
CA THR A 8 4.77 1.26 25.69
C THR A 8 5.51 0.68 24.49
N VAL A 9 4.82 -0.13 23.71
CA VAL A 9 5.33 -0.76 22.49
C VAL A 9 4.55 -0.21 21.30
N ASN A 10 5.24 0.13 20.22
CA ASN A 10 4.59 0.50 18.96
C ASN A 10 4.63 -0.69 18.01
N LEU A 11 3.47 -1.28 17.77
CA LEU A 11 3.25 -2.34 16.80
C LEU A 11 2.96 -1.72 15.44
N VAL A 12 3.66 -2.16 14.41
CA VAL A 12 3.40 -1.76 13.02
C VAL A 12 3.09 -2.98 12.17
N ALA A 13 2.24 -2.80 11.17
CA ALA A 13 1.91 -3.86 10.23
C ALA A 13 1.76 -3.35 8.79
N ASP A 14 2.17 -4.20 7.85
CA ASP A 14 1.86 -4.13 6.42
C ASP A 14 0.93 -5.29 6.08
N ILE A 15 -0.32 -4.99 5.72
CA ILE A 15 -1.38 -5.95 5.52
C ILE A 15 -1.76 -6.00 4.05
N GLY A 16 -1.19 -6.99 3.36
CA GLY A 16 -1.52 -7.29 1.96
C GLY A 16 -2.61 -8.35 1.83
N GLY A 17 -2.96 -8.67 0.59
CA GLY A 17 -3.96 -9.72 0.29
C GLY A 17 -3.46 -11.16 0.47
N THR A 18 -2.15 -11.38 0.54
CA THR A 18 -1.54 -12.72 0.66
C THR A 18 -0.74 -12.87 1.95
N ASN A 19 0.01 -11.84 2.30
CA ASN A 19 0.90 -11.84 3.46
C ASN A 19 0.62 -10.62 4.34
N ILE A 20 0.85 -10.83 5.64
CA ILE A 20 0.92 -9.78 6.66
C ILE A 20 2.33 -9.77 7.22
N ARG A 21 2.91 -8.58 7.32
CA ARG A 21 4.14 -8.35 8.08
C ARG A 21 3.82 -7.57 9.33
N LEU A 22 4.30 -8.06 10.46
CA LEU A 22 4.16 -7.41 11.76
C LEU A 22 5.55 -7.14 12.32
N ALA A 23 5.72 -6.04 13.02
CA ALA A 23 6.99 -5.66 13.62
C ALA A 23 6.78 -4.71 14.81
N ILE A 24 7.84 -4.51 15.60
CA ILE A 24 7.92 -3.49 16.63
C ILE A 24 8.74 -2.33 16.06
N CYS A 25 8.21 -1.11 16.19
CA CYS A 25 8.87 0.13 15.78
C CYS A 25 9.30 0.93 17.02
N HIS A 26 10.58 1.29 17.08
CA HIS A 26 11.14 2.13 18.13
C HIS A 26 11.03 3.62 17.84
N ALA A 27 11.28 4.46 18.83
CA ALA A 27 11.21 5.92 18.70
C ALA A 27 12.22 6.52 17.71
N ASP A 28 13.31 5.82 17.43
CA ASP A 28 14.33 6.16 16.44
C ASP A 28 14.01 5.64 15.04
N ASN A 29 12.79 5.10 14.82
CA ASN A 29 12.32 4.44 13.62
C ASN A 29 13.04 3.12 13.29
N SER A 30 13.85 2.57 14.17
CA SER A 30 14.35 1.21 14.00
C SER A 30 13.23 0.18 14.16
N ILE A 31 13.32 -0.91 13.40
CA ILE A 31 12.29 -1.95 13.36
C ILE A 31 12.92 -3.27 13.80
N GLU A 32 12.26 -3.97 14.70
CA GLU A 32 12.67 -5.28 15.19
C GLU A 32 11.52 -6.29 15.20
N LYS A 33 11.86 -7.56 15.43
CA LYS A 33 10.90 -8.66 15.55
C LYS A 33 9.95 -8.76 14.37
N ILE A 34 10.52 -8.59 13.17
CA ILE A 34 9.76 -8.66 11.92
C ILE A 34 9.36 -10.10 11.68
N GLU A 35 8.05 -10.33 11.59
CA GLU A 35 7.46 -11.63 11.27
C GLU A 35 6.51 -11.52 10.09
N THR A 36 6.49 -12.55 9.26
CA THR A 36 5.60 -12.62 8.09
C THR A 36 4.65 -13.80 8.22
N TYR A 37 3.36 -13.55 8.05
CA TYR A 37 2.30 -14.54 8.13
C TYR A 37 1.53 -14.61 6.81
N GLN A 38 1.19 -15.83 6.39
CA GLN A 38 0.30 -16.01 5.24
C GLN A 38 -1.15 -15.85 5.67
N CYS A 39 -1.89 -14.95 5.02
CA CYS A 39 -3.28 -14.65 5.35
C CYS A 39 -4.17 -15.92 5.33
N ALA A 40 -3.91 -16.83 4.39
CA ALA A 40 -4.68 -18.07 4.25
C ALA A 40 -4.65 -18.99 5.47
N ASN A 41 -3.68 -18.83 6.39
CA ASN A 41 -3.54 -19.66 7.58
C ASN A 41 -4.36 -19.14 8.77
N TYR A 42 -5.07 -18.03 8.63
CA TYR A 42 -5.79 -17.37 9.71
C TYR A 42 -7.21 -16.99 9.29
N SER A 43 -8.14 -17.04 10.23
CA SER A 43 -9.54 -16.72 9.98
C SER A 43 -9.82 -15.22 9.95
N SER A 44 -8.96 -14.41 10.58
CA SER A 44 -9.16 -12.98 10.72
C SER A 44 -7.84 -12.23 11.03
N LEU A 45 -7.84 -10.92 10.79
CA LEU A 45 -6.74 -10.03 11.20
C LEU A 45 -6.54 -10.06 12.74
N LEU A 46 -7.62 -10.12 13.49
CA LEU A 46 -7.58 -10.23 14.95
C LEU A 46 -6.71 -11.41 15.40
N GLU A 47 -6.95 -12.59 14.81
CA GLU A 47 -6.23 -13.83 15.14
C GLU A 47 -4.72 -13.70 14.88
N VAL A 48 -4.33 -13.14 13.72
CA VAL A 48 -2.91 -12.94 13.38
C VAL A 48 -2.22 -12.04 14.38
N ILE A 49 -2.85 -10.90 14.71
CA ILE A 49 -2.25 -9.92 15.64
C ILE A 49 -2.18 -10.51 17.06
N GLN A 50 -3.20 -11.23 17.52
CA GLN A 50 -3.18 -11.91 18.81
C GLN A 50 -2.06 -12.96 18.89
N TYR A 51 -1.86 -13.71 17.81
CA TYR A 51 -0.78 -14.67 17.70
C TYR A 51 0.59 -14.00 17.82
N TYR A 52 0.81 -12.91 17.08
CA TYR A 52 2.05 -12.13 17.15
C TYR A 52 2.30 -11.56 18.55
N ILE A 53 1.29 -10.94 19.17
CA ILE A 53 1.37 -10.40 20.53
C ILE A 53 1.78 -11.48 21.53
N ALA A 54 1.21 -12.68 21.41
CA ALA A 54 1.53 -13.82 22.26
C ALA A 54 2.97 -14.31 22.04
N GLN A 55 3.37 -14.50 20.79
CA GLN A 55 4.72 -14.93 20.41
C GLN A 55 5.79 -13.98 20.92
N GLN A 56 5.55 -12.66 20.82
CA GLN A 56 6.51 -11.64 21.25
C GLN A 56 6.43 -11.30 22.74
N SER A 57 5.59 -12.01 23.52
CA SER A 57 5.39 -11.78 24.96
C SER A 57 4.95 -10.36 25.30
N LEU A 58 4.04 -9.78 24.49
CA LEU A 58 3.58 -8.39 24.61
C LEU A 58 2.26 -8.24 25.37
N LYS A 59 1.67 -9.31 25.89
CA LYS A 59 0.32 -9.29 26.53
C LYS A 59 0.18 -8.30 27.69
N ASP A 60 1.26 -8.08 28.44
CA ASP A 60 1.27 -7.21 29.61
C ASP A 60 1.81 -5.80 29.31
N LYS A 61 1.97 -5.48 28.01
CA LYS A 61 2.48 -4.19 27.56
C LYS A 61 1.34 -3.25 27.15
N SER A 62 1.57 -1.94 27.26
CA SER A 62 0.71 -0.96 26.60
C SER A 62 1.10 -0.89 25.13
N ILE A 63 0.18 -1.22 24.20
CA ILE A 63 0.47 -1.31 22.78
C ILE A 63 -0.23 -0.19 22.03
N ASN A 64 0.54 0.62 21.29
CA ASN A 64 0.04 1.45 20.21
C ASN A 64 0.21 0.70 18.90
N ALA A 65 -0.79 0.69 18.03
CA ALA A 65 -0.70 0.03 16.74
C ALA A 65 -0.94 0.98 15.58
N CYS A 66 -0.16 0.83 14.52
CA CYS A 66 -0.37 1.46 13.22
C CYS A 66 -0.35 0.38 12.13
N LEU A 67 -1.48 0.17 11.47
CA LEU A 67 -1.64 -0.87 10.47
C LEU A 67 -1.84 -0.24 9.08
N ALA A 68 -0.93 -0.52 8.16
CA ALA A 68 -1.05 -0.16 6.77
C ALA A 68 -1.83 -1.25 6.02
N ILE A 69 -2.92 -0.89 5.37
CA ILE A 69 -3.85 -1.84 4.73
C ILE A 69 -4.05 -1.46 3.26
N ALA A 70 -4.04 -2.46 2.38
CA ALA A 70 -4.25 -2.28 0.94
C ALA A 70 -5.74 -2.13 0.58
N CYS A 71 -6.44 -1.21 1.25
CA CYS A 71 -7.84 -0.83 0.97
C CYS A 71 -8.13 0.57 1.55
N PRO A 72 -9.27 1.22 1.19
CA PRO A 72 -9.73 2.45 1.83
C PRO A 72 -9.99 2.26 3.32
N VAL A 73 -9.64 3.26 4.14
CA VAL A 73 -9.72 3.20 5.62
C VAL A 73 -10.63 4.28 6.24
N ASP A 74 -11.30 5.08 5.41
CA ASP A 74 -11.98 6.32 5.82
C ASP A 74 -13.30 6.10 6.61
N THR A 75 -13.88 4.90 6.54
CA THR A 75 -15.21 4.61 7.12
C THR A 75 -15.17 4.03 8.52
N GLY A 76 -13.98 3.70 9.06
CA GLY A 76 -13.85 3.00 10.34
C GLY A 76 -14.32 1.53 10.33
N PHE A 77 -14.95 1.09 9.24
CA PHE A 77 -15.26 -0.30 8.94
C PHE A 77 -14.47 -0.73 7.71
N ILE A 78 -13.67 -1.77 7.85
CA ILE A 78 -12.77 -2.26 6.83
C ILE A 78 -13.34 -3.54 6.21
N SER A 79 -13.40 -3.56 4.88
CA SER A 79 -13.66 -4.75 4.08
C SER A 79 -12.49 -4.93 3.13
N MET A 80 -11.73 -5.98 3.31
CA MET A 80 -10.54 -6.22 2.49
C MET A 80 -10.95 -6.74 1.11
N THR A 81 -10.38 -6.18 0.05
CA THR A 81 -10.73 -6.51 -1.34
C THR A 81 -10.36 -7.95 -1.72
N ASN A 82 -9.22 -8.42 -1.21
CA ASN A 82 -8.63 -9.72 -1.62
C ASN A 82 -8.68 -10.79 -0.52
N LEU A 83 -9.38 -10.53 0.58
CA LEU A 83 -9.56 -11.43 1.70
C LEU A 83 -11.00 -11.35 2.19
N PRO A 84 -11.58 -12.43 2.74
CA PRO A 84 -12.94 -12.41 3.29
C PRO A 84 -13.01 -11.66 4.64
N TRP A 85 -11.98 -10.94 5.02
CA TRP A 85 -11.89 -10.28 6.31
C TRP A 85 -12.58 -8.95 6.33
N GLN A 86 -13.42 -8.79 7.34
CA GLN A 86 -14.14 -7.55 7.63
C GLN A 86 -14.05 -7.27 9.13
N PHE A 87 -13.81 -6.03 9.50
CA PHE A 87 -13.72 -5.64 10.91
C PHE A 87 -13.97 -4.15 11.10
N SER A 88 -14.42 -3.81 12.29
CA SER A 88 -14.48 -2.43 12.76
C SER A 88 -13.17 -2.06 13.46
N GLN A 89 -12.61 -0.89 13.15
CA GLN A 89 -11.42 -0.36 13.82
C GLN A 89 -11.62 -0.30 15.34
N LYS A 90 -12.79 0.14 15.78
CA LYS A 90 -13.14 0.28 17.19
C LYS A 90 -13.15 -1.08 17.90
N GLU A 91 -13.78 -2.09 17.29
CA GLU A 91 -13.88 -3.44 17.85
C GLU A 91 -12.51 -4.12 17.86
N LEU A 92 -11.73 -4.01 16.78
CA LEU A 92 -10.38 -4.56 16.73
C LEU A 92 -9.49 -3.97 17.81
N LYS A 93 -9.51 -2.63 18.00
CA LYS A 93 -8.80 -1.97 19.09
C LYS A 93 -9.19 -2.53 20.46
N GLN A 94 -10.49 -2.70 20.71
CA GLN A 94 -11.02 -3.19 21.97
C GLN A 94 -10.66 -4.64 22.24
N GLN A 95 -10.82 -5.51 21.26
CA GLN A 95 -10.53 -6.95 21.37
C GLN A 95 -9.04 -7.25 21.56
N LEU A 96 -8.16 -6.43 20.98
CA LEU A 96 -6.72 -6.51 21.16
C LEU A 96 -6.20 -5.80 22.43
N GLY A 97 -7.06 -5.03 23.12
CA GLY A 97 -6.64 -4.27 24.30
C GLY A 97 -5.63 -3.16 24.00
N LEU A 98 -5.68 -2.56 22.80
CA LEU A 98 -4.71 -1.57 22.36
C LEU A 98 -4.96 -0.22 23.01
N ASN A 99 -3.88 0.49 23.39
CA ASN A 99 -3.95 1.87 23.84
C ASN A 99 -4.40 2.80 22.70
N SER A 100 -3.80 2.65 21.51
CA SER A 100 -4.23 3.34 20.30
C SER A 100 -4.19 2.41 19.09
N LEU A 101 -5.05 2.68 18.10
CA LEU A 101 -5.04 2.00 16.81
C LEU A 101 -5.26 3.02 15.69
N SER A 102 -4.26 3.14 14.82
CA SER A 102 -4.33 3.89 13.57
C SER A 102 -4.38 2.93 12.40
N LEU A 103 -5.29 3.16 11.48
CA LEU A 103 -5.33 2.48 10.18
C LEU A 103 -4.95 3.50 9.11
N ILE A 104 -4.05 3.12 8.24
CA ILE A 104 -3.63 3.94 7.10
C ILE A 104 -3.68 3.11 5.82
N ASN A 105 -3.88 3.76 4.69
CA ASN A 105 -3.74 3.08 3.42
C ASN A 105 -2.27 2.67 3.20
N ALA A 106 -2.02 1.50 2.63
CA ALA A 106 -0.67 0.98 2.39
C ALA A 106 0.18 1.96 1.56
N TYR A 107 -0.43 2.65 0.58
CA TYR A 107 0.29 3.64 -0.23
C TYR A 107 0.62 4.92 0.55
N THR A 108 -0.22 5.32 1.50
CA THR A 108 0.11 6.38 2.46
C THR A 108 1.35 6.01 3.28
N ALA A 109 1.46 4.76 3.75
CA ALA A 109 2.63 4.30 4.48
C ALA A 109 3.90 4.34 3.62
N ILE A 110 3.83 3.87 2.37
CA ILE A 110 4.94 3.93 1.41
C ILE A 110 5.36 5.38 1.18
N ALA A 111 4.41 6.27 0.91
CA ALA A 111 4.70 7.69 0.68
C ALA A 111 5.40 8.32 1.88
N MET A 112 4.88 8.12 3.09
CA MET A 112 5.47 8.67 4.33
C MET A 112 6.86 8.10 4.64
N ALA A 113 7.23 6.93 4.10
CA ALA A 113 8.56 6.36 4.26
C ALA A 113 9.61 7.04 3.36
N ILE A 114 9.22 7.65 2.22
CA ILE A 114 10.17 8.20 1.23
C ILE A 114 11.15 9.22 1.81
N PRO A 115 10.72 10.20 2.63
CA PRO A 115 11.65 11.15 3.24
C PRO A 115 12.67 10.51 4.20
N LEU A 116 12.41 9.31 4.70
CA LEU A 116 13.27 8.57 5.63
C LEU A 116 14.30 7.69 4.90
N LEU A 117 14.14 7.46 3.61
CA LEU A 117 15.05 6.63 2.83
C LEU A 117 16.41 7.33 2.66
N ASN A 118 17.50 6.59 2.88
CA ASN A 118 18.86 7.03 2.59
C ASN A 118 19.20 6.83 1.09
N ASP A 119 20.37 7.32 0.66
CA ASP A 119 20.77 7.25 -0.75
C ASP A 119 21.03 5.83 -1.24
N GLN A 120 21.37 4.88 -0.36
CA GLN A 120 21.56 3.47 -0.72
C GLN A 120 20.22 2.75 -0.98
N GLN A 121 19.13 3.30 -0.50
CA GLN A 121 17.77 2.78 -0.67
C GLN A 121 17.03 3.40 -1.85
N LYS A 122 17.69 4.30 -2.59
CA LYS A 122 17.13 5.01 -3.75
C LYS A 122 17.99 4.80 -4.97
N VAL A 123 17.36 4.69 -6.13
CA VAL A 123 18.03 4.68 -7.43
C VAL A 123 17.52 5.86 -8.23
N LYS A 124 18.43 6.78 -8.62
CA LYS A 124 18.07 7.92 -9.47
C LYS A 124 17.85 7.45 -10.90
N ILE A 125 16.70 7.80 -11.48
CA ILE A 125 16.37 7.58 -12.89
C ILE A 125 16.17 8.92 -13.55
N GLY A 126 16.89 9.16 -14.64
CA GLY A 126 16.87 10.43 -15.39
C GLY A 126 17.81 11.51 -14.82
N GLN A 127 17.76 12.70 -15.44
CA GLN A 127 18.71 13.79 -15.17
C GLN A 127 18.16 14.87 -14.21
N GLY A 128 16.91 14.75 -13.78
CA GLY A 128 16.29 15.72 -12.88
C GLY A 128 16.96 15.81 -11.51
N GLU A 129 16.87 16.94 -10.85
CA GLU A 129 17.34 17.13 -9.48
C GLU A 129 16.16 17.39 -8.54
N ALA A 130 16.22 16.78 -7.36
CA ALA A 130 15.20 16.98 -6.34
C ALA A 130 15.28 18.42 -5.79
N ILE A 131 14.14 19.07 -5.68
CA ILE A 131 14.03 20.41 -5.08
C ILE A 131 13.52 20.25 -3.65
N THR A 132 14.31 20.73 -2.69
CA THR A 132 13.95 20.68 -1.27
C THR A 132 12.63 21.38 -0.99
N ASN A 133 11.84 20.87 -0.07
CA ASN A 133 10.55 21.44 0.37
C ASN A 133 9.52 21.65 -0.77
N LYS A 134 9.53 20.79 -1.77
CA LYS A 134 8.49 20.74 -2.80
C LYS A 134 7.67 19.45 -2.66
N PRO A 135 6.41 19.46 -3.14
CA PRO A 135 5.60 18.24 -3.17
C PRO A 135 6.29 17.10 -3.89
N ILE A 136 6.10 15.89 -3.38
CA ILE A 136 6.61 14.64 -3.96
C ILE A 136 5.42 13.83 -4.45
N ALA A 137 5.38 13.55 -5.75
CA ALA A 137 4.44 12.59 -6.32
C ALA A 137 5.01 11.18 -6.13
N VAL A 138 4.18 10.29 -5.62
CA VAL A 138 4.53 8.89 -5.34
C VAL A 138 3.61 8.00 -6.15
N CYS A 139 4.17 7.21 -7.04
CA CYS A 139 3.41 6.21 -7.78
C CYS A 139 4.20 4.89 -7.81
N GLY A 140 3.50 3.76 -7.83
CA GLY A 140 4.14 2.46 -7.87
C GLY A 140 3.23 1.42 -8.49
N PRO A 141 3.62 0.91 -9.67
CA PRO A 141 2.97 -0.21 -10.29
C PRO A 141 3.30 -1.49 -9.50
N GLY A 142 2.28 -2.10 -8.93
CA GLY A 142 2.31 -3.39 -8.26
C GLY A 142 1.23 -4.30 -8.85
N THR A 143 0.39 -4.92 -8.03
CA THR A 143 -0.84 -5.61 -8.47
C THR A 143 -1.77 -4.62 -9.18
N GLY A 144 -1.93 -3.42 -8.60
CA GLY A 144 -2.56 -2.25 -9.21
C GLY A 144 -1.56 -1.10 -9.36
N LEU A 145 -2.05 0.14 -9.47
CA LEU A 145 -1.25 1.36 -9.51
C LEU A 145 -1.61 2.25 -8.32
N GLY A 146 -0.79 2.17 -7.28
CA GLY A 146 -0.92 3.08 -6.14
C GLY A 146 -0.38 4.47 -6.47
N VAL A 147 -1.09 5.51 -6.01
CA VAL A 147 -0.70 6.92 -6.17
C VAL A 147 -0.96 7.68 -4.88
N ALA A 148 0.01 8.46 -4.46
CA ALA A 148 -0.10 9.37 -3.33
C ALA A 148 0.76 10.61 -3.57
N ASN A 149 0.52 11.66 -2.80
CA ASN A 149 1.34 12.86 -2.84
C ASN A 149 1.76 13.25 -1.43
N LEU A 150 3.02 13.63 -1.26
CA LEU A 150 3.51 14.26 -0.04
C LEU A 150 3.60 15.76 -0.24
N ILE A 151 3.10 16.51 0.71
CA ILE A 151 3.24 17.96 0.75
C ILE A 151 3.97 18.38 2.03
N PRO A 152 4.95 19.31 1.95
CA PRO A 152 5.58 19.85 3.12
C PRO A 152 4.68 20.94 3.74
N VAL A 153 4.39 20.81 5.04
CA VAL A 153 3.60 21.79 5.80
C VAL A 153 4.27 21.96 7.17
N ASN A 154 4.72 23.17 7.51
CA ASN A 154 5.37 23.47 8.80
C ASN A 154 6.49 22.47 9.16
N ASP A 155 7.40 22.22 8.22
CA ASP A 155 8.54 21.30 8.35
C ASP A 155 8.14 19.81 8.60
N GLN A 156 6.90 19.47 8.36
CA GLN A 156 6.40 18.09 8.41
C GLN A 156 5.84 17.66 7.05
N TRP A 157 5.98 16.37 6.74
CA TRP A 157 5.37 15.80 5.55
C TRP A 157 3.95 15.36 5.86
N HIS A 158 3.03 15.77 5.00
CA HIS A 158 1.64 15.32 5.02
C HIS A 158 1.35 14.53 3.74
N CYS A 159 0.77 13.35 3.90
CA CYS A 159 0.36 12.54 2.78
C CYS A 159 -1.06 12.87 2.35
N ILE A 160 -1.23 13.20 1.08
CA ILE A 160 -2.54 13.23 0.41
C ILE A 160 -2.68 11.90 -0.32
N SER A 161 -3.49 11.00 0.21
CA SER A 161 -3.87 9.76 -0.45
C SER A 161 -4.79 10.05 -1.64
N GLY A 162 -4.80 9.16 -2.63
CA GLY A 162 -5.68 9.28 -3.78
C GLY A 162 -5.72 7.99 -4.59
N GLU A 163 -6.70 7.92 -5.47
CA GLU A 163 -6.93 6.82 -6.41
C GLU A 163 -6.48 7.22 -7.83
N GLY A 164 -5.30 7.87 -7.93
CA GLY A 164 -4.77 8.39 -9.19
C GLY A 164 -4.52 7.32 -10.25
N GLY A 165 -4.31 6.06 -9.87
CA GLY A 165 -4.23 4.94 -10.79
C GLY A 165 -5.52 4.69 -11.58
N HIS A 166 -6.64 5.13 -11.04
CA HIS A 166 -7.97 4.95 -11.65
C HIS A 166 -8.37 6.06 -12.61
N ILE A 167 -7.53 7.06 -12.90
CA ILE A 167 -7.80 8.05 -13.95
C ILE A 167 -7.76 7.37 -15.31
N ASP A 168 -8.50 7.93 -16.30
CA ASP A 168 -8.56 7.35 -17.63
C ASP A 168 -7.19 7.37 -18.32
N PHE A 169 -6.87 6.28 -19.02
CA PHE A 169 -5.67 6.20 -19.84
C PHE A 169 -5.76 7.18 -21.00
N ALA A 170 -4.86 8.14 -21.02
CA ALA A 170 -4.73 9.14 -22.09
C ALA A 170 -3.71 8.65 -23.12
N ALA A 171 -4.18 8.15 -24.24
CA ALA A 171 -3.34 7.75 -25.37
C ALA A 171 -2.65 8.99 -25.99
N VAL A 172 -1.35 8.92 -26.23
CA VAL A 172 -0.51 10.06 -26.70
C VAL A 172 -0.07 9.87 -28.15
N ASP A 173 0.19 8.65 -28.57
CA ASP A 173 0.62 8.33 -29.94
C ASP A 173 -0.29 7.27 -30.61
N GLU A 174 0.03 6.94 -31.86
CA GLU A 174 -0.76 5.98 -32.65
C GLU A 174 -0.80 4.60 -32.02
N LEU A 175 0.30 4.14 -31.43
CA LEU A 175 0.37 2.84 -30.77
C LEU A 175 -0.48 2.81 -29.51
N ASP A 176 -0.43 3.86 -28.71
CA ASP A 176 -1.27 4.02 -27.52
C ASP A 176 -2.77 4.01 -27.90
N ILE A 177 -3.12 4.65 -29.04
CA ILE A 177 -4.48 4.68 -29.55
C ILE A 177 -4.93 3.26 -29.98
N GLU A 178 -4.08 2.53 -30.70
CA GLU A 178 -4.38 1.14 -31.12
C GLU A 178 -4.55 0.23 -29.87
N ILE A 179 -3.69 0.35 -28.86
CA ILE A 179 -3.80 -0.38 -27.60
C ILE A 179 -5.11 -0.02 -26.88
N LEU A 180 -5.43 1.27 -26.74
CA LEU A 180 -6.67 1.72 -26.12
C LEU A 180 -7.91 1.19 -26.84
N GLN A 181 -7.91 1.22 -28.17
CA GLN A 181 -9.01 0.70 -28.98
C GLN A 181 -9.22 -0.80 -28.74
N TYR A 182 -8.14 -1.58 -28.75
CA TYR A 182 -8.20 -3.02 -28.42
C TYR A 182 -8.78 -3.25 -27.01
N LEU A 183 -8.25 -2.56 -25.99
CA LEU A 183 -8.70 -2.71 -24.60
C LEU A 183 -10.18 -2.31 -24.43
N LYS A 184 -10.66 -1.32 -25.19
CA LYS A 184 -12.08 -0.92 -25.18
C LYS A 184 -13.02 -1.97 -25.78
N THR A 185 -12.53 -2.92 -26.57
CA THR A 185 -13.34 -4.07 -27.00
C THR A 185 -13.62 -5.03 -25.85
N LEU A 186 -12.74 -5.06 -24.84
CA LEU A 186 -12.81 -5.96 -23.69
C LEU A 186 -13.44 -5.32 -22.46
N LYS A 187 -13.36 -3.98 -22.35
CA LYS A 187 -13.74 -3.22 -21.16
C LYS A 187 -14.45 -1.92 -21.53
N LYS A 188 -15.40 -1.52 -20.67
CA LYS A 188 -16.11 -0.25 -20.88
C LYS A 188 -15.21 0.99 -20.67
N ARG A 189 -14.22 0.87 -19.78
CA ARG A 189 -13.30 1.94 -19.40
C ARG A 189 -11.90 1.38 -19.25
N VAL A 190 -10.88 2.15 -19.64
CA VAL A 190 -9.47 1.80 -19.47
C VAL A 190 -8.81 2.89 -18.61
N SER A 191 -8.28 2.52 -17.46
CA SER A 191 -7.54 3.42 -16.56
C SER A 191 -6.03 3.22 -16.72
N PHE A 192 -5.23 4.16 -16.17
CA PHE A 192 -3.78 4.02 -16.13
C PHE A 192 -3.35 2.74 -15.40
N GLU A 193 -4.01 2.35 -14.32
CA GLU A 193 -3.74 1.09 -13.63
C GLU A 193 -3.84 -0.12 -14.56
N GLN A 194 -4.76 -0.10 -15.48
CA GLN A 194 -4.99 -1.22 -16.42
C GLN A 194 -3.92 -1.35 -17.51
N VAL A 195 -3.04 -0.37 -17.62
CA VAL A 195 -1.88 -0.41 -18.52
C VAL A 195 -0.55 -0.31 -17.78
N LEU A 196 -0.54 0.26 -16.57
CA LEU A 196 0.65 0.46 -15.75
C LEU A 196 0.53 -0.29 -14.41
N SER A 197 0.54 -1.61 -14.48
CA SER A 197 0.53 -2.53 -13.34
C SER A 197 1.03 -3.91 -13.78
N GLY A 198 1.17 -4.85 -12.86
CA GLY A 198 1.50 -6.24 -13.22
C GLY A 198 0.48 -6.84 -14.20
N TYR A 199 -0.80 -6.66 -13.92
CA TYR A 199 -1.87 -7.05 -14.85
C TYR A 199 -1.87 -6.21 -16.14
N GLY A 200 -1.51 -4.94 -16.05
CA GLY A 200 -1.40 -4.03 -17.19
C GLY A 200 -0.38 -4.49 -18.22
N LEU A 201 0.76 -5.05 -17.80
CA LEU A 201 1.77 -5.61 -18.70
C LEU A 201 1.19 -6.75 -19.56
N GLU A 202 0.40 -7.64 -18.95
CA GLU A 202 -0.28 -8.71 -19.69
C GLU A 202 -1.26 -8.14 -20.73
N GLN A 203 -2.05 -7.13 -20.35
CA GLN A 203 -3.01 -6.49 -21.24
C GLN A 203 -2.33 -5.80 -22.43
N ILE A 204 -1.24 -5.07 -22.18
CA ILE A 204 -0.45 -4.45 -23.27
C ILE A 204 0.11 -5.55 -24.19
N TYR A 205 0.66 -6.62 -23.62
CA TYR A 205 1.18 -7.73 -24.44
C TYR A 205 0.11 -8.32 -25.35
N GLN A 206 -1.09 -8.59 -24.82
CA GLN A 206 -2.21 -9.12 -25.60
C GLN A 206 -2.65 -8.14 -26.71
N ALA A 207 -2.70 -6.83 -26.40
CA ALA A 207 -3.00 -5.79 -27.38
C ALA A 207 -1.97 -5.78 -28.51
N LEU A 208 -0.68 -5.80 -28.19
CA LEU A 208 0.40 -5.81 -29.18
C LEU A 208 0.37 -7.05 -30.08
N VAL A 209 0.06 -8.23 -29.52
CA VAL A 209 -0.11 -9.46 -30.31
C VAL A 209 -1.26 -9.30 -31.30
N HIS A 210 -2.41 -8.77 -30.86
CA HIS A 210 -3.58 -8.54 -31.71
C HIS A 210 -3.27 -7.55 -32.84
N ILE A 211 -2.66 -6.41 -32.54
CA ILE A 211 -2.28 -5.36 -33.50
C ILE A 211 -1.33 -5.93 -34.58
N ASN A 212 -0.31 -6.69 -34.16
CA ASN A 212 0.66 -7.29 -35.07
C ASN A 212 0.02 -8.35 -35.97
N GLN A 213 -0.94 -9.15 -35.49
CA GLN A 213 -1.68 -10.12 -36.30
C GLN A 213 -2.58 -9.42 -37.32
N ALA A 214 -3.27 -8.35 -36.93
CA ALA A 214 -4.11 -7.56 -37.85
C ALA A 214 -3.28 -6.91 -38.97
N LYS A 215 -2.11 -6.34 -38.66
CA LYS A 215 -1.17 -5.76 -39.65
C LYS A 215 -0.65 -6.82 -40.64
N LYS A 216 -0.33 -8.04 -40.21
CA LYS A 216 0.10 -9.14 -41.05
C LYS A 216 -1.03 -9.68 -41.97
N ALA A 217 -2.28 -9.59 -41.56
CA ALA A 217 -3.42 -10.04 -42.36
C ALA A 217 -3.81 -9.04 -43.47
N GLN A 218 -3.29 -7.79 -43.40
CA GLN A 218 -3.52 -6.73 -44.40
C GLN A 218 -2.37 -6.58 -45.40
N SER A 219 -1.22 -7.20 -45.14
CA SER A 219 -0.05 -7.25 -46.03
C SER A 219 -0.05 -8.49 -46.92
#